data_e2b7af420c608e97bc9d7bbd0a1c4975
#
_entry.id   e2b7af420c608e97bc9d7bbd0a1c4975
#
_cell.length_a   1.000
_cell.length_b   1.000
_cell.length_c   1.000
_cell.angle_alpha   90.00
_cell.angle_beta   90.00
_cell.angle_gamma   90.00
#
_symmetry.space_group_name_H-M   'P 1'
#
loop_
_entity.id
_entity.type
_entity.pdbx_description
1 polymer ?
#
loop_
_entity_poly.entity_id
_entity_poly.type
_entity_poly.pdbx_seq_one_letter_code
_entity_poly.pdbx_strand_id
1 'polypeptide(L)'
;MAFLNEPPADAALDALDRAVVEAVRARLAAGPRTRLDASALSLRALLAGAQPGDTKVLKALWGRIEAAAGPSLITSGGLAQVLAADRYGLGGRPLPAEEALKAVEEGARALIDLSSDRPWWGRLLARPELKIAGALPDDARARPQAFLVTREGSGPTGEDRTFWVTDSGWSETKIVEAMGEAGLVADPLAAAGGLKLFALAGYVQAEDGRLTNAPGRLTGVIGAAPIF
;
A
#
# COMPACT_ATOMS: atom_id res chain seq x y z
N MET A 1 -55.37 10.52 -3.45
CA MET A 1 -54.00 10.35 -2.90
C MET A 1 -53.73 8.85 -2.89
N ALA A 2 -52.87 8.39 -3.80
CA ALA A 2 -52.41 7.00 -3.75
C ALA A 2 -51.34 6.92 -2.63
N PHE A 3 -51.67 6.16 -1.59
CA PHE A 3 -50.65 5.79 -0.61
C PHE A 3 -49.64 4.91 -1.32
N LEU A 4 -48.40 5.36 -1.41
CA LEU A 4 -47.27 4.52 -1.78
C LEU A 4 -47.23 3.37 -0.78
N ASN A 5 -47.61 2.17 -1.21
CA ASN A 5 -47.40 0.97 -0.43
C ASN A 5 -45.88 0.81 -0.25
N GLU A 6 -45.39 1.01 0.97
CA GLU A 6 -44.02 0.63 1.29
C GLU A 6 -43.87 -0.89 1.01
N PRO A 7 -42.79 -1.27 0.30
CA PRO A 7 -42.55 -2.70 0.09
C PRO A 7 -42.38 -3.38 1.46
N PRO A 8 -42.83 -4.64 1.59
CA PRO A 8 -42.71 -5.38 2.85
C PRO A 8 -41.22 -5.46 3.22
N ALA A 9 -40.91 -5.13 4.48
CA ALA A 9 -39.55 -5.24 5.00
C ALA A 9 -39.08 -6.70 4.96
N ASP A 10 -37.89 -6.95 4.42
CA ASP A 10 -37.26 -8.26 4.51
C ASP A 10 -36.53 -8.38 5.86
N ALA A 11 -37.27 -8.92 6.85
CA ALA A 11 -36.77 -9.02 8.22
C ALA A 11 -35.46 -9.84 8.35
N ALA A 12 -35.21 -10.76 7.44
CA ALA A 12 -33.98 -11.56 7.43
C ALA A 12 -32.80 -10.73 6.96
N LEU A 13 -32.94 -9.97 5.87
CA LEU A 13 -31.91 -9.04 5.39
C LEU A 13 -31.67 -7.92 6.39
N ASP A 14 -32.74 -7.33 6.98
CA ASP A 14 -32.59 -6.31 8.02
C ASP A 14 -31.83 -6.81 9.26
N ALA A 15 -31.96 -8.08 9.61
CA ALA A 15 -31.20 -8.68 10.72
C ALA A 15 -29.71 -8.83 10.35
N LEU A 16 -29.40 -9.25 9.11
CA LEU A 16 -28.03 -9.35 8.61
C LEU A 16 -27.36 -7.97 8.52
N ASP A 17 -28.07 -6.97 8.00
CA ASP A 17 -27.55 -5.61 7.89
C ASP A 17 -27.23 -5.03 9.27
N ARG A 18 -28.09 -5.25 10.26
CA ARG A 18 -27.81 -4.85 11.65
C ARG A 18 -26.57 -5.55 12.20
N ALA A 19 -26.40 -6.85 11.96
CA ALA A 19 -25.23 -7.59 12.41
C ALA A 19 -23.92 -7.06 11.77
N VAL A 20 -23.95 -6.70 10.48
CA VAL A 20 -22.81 -6.07 9.80
C VAL A 20 -22.47 -4.72 10.45
N VAL A 21 -23.47 -3.86 10.69
CA VAL A 21 -23.26 -2.55 11.33
C VAL A 21 -22.68 -2.72 12.74
N GLU A 22 -23.19 -3.64 13.54
CA GLU A 22 -22.67 -3.91 14.89
C GLU A 22 -21.25 -4.45 14.87
N ALA A 23 -20.92 -5.37 13.95
CA ALA A 23 -19.56 -5.90 13.78
C ALA A 23 -18.57 -4.80 13.39
N VAL A 24 -18.95 -3.91 12.46
CA VAL A 24 -18.13 -2.77 12.05
C VAL A 24 -17.92 -1.81 13.22
N ARG A 25 -18.97 -1.47 13.97
CA ARG A 25 -18.87 -0.60 15.16
C ARG A 25 -17.92 -1.19 16.21
N ALA A 26 -18.07 -2.48 16.53
CA ALA A 26 -17.21 -3.18 17.47
C ALA A 26 -15.74 -3.17 16.99
N ARG A 27 -15.54 -3.39 15.68
CA ARG A 27 -14.18 -3.35 15.09
C ARG A 27 -13.54 -1.95 15.15
N LEU A 28 -14.32 -0.90 14.92
CA LEU A 28 -13.85 0.49 15.05
C LEU A 28 -13.54 0.85 16.51
N ALA A 29 -14.37 0.43 17.46
CA ALA A 29 -14.14 0.65 18.88
C ALA A 29 -12.87 -0.05 19.41
N ALA A 30 -12.48 -1.16 18.80
CA ALA A 30 -11.22 -1.86 19.12
C ALA A 30 -9.96 -1.10 18.68
N GLY A 31 -10.09 -0.03 17.91
CA GLY A 31 -8.99 0.80 17.44
C GLY A 31 -8.15 0.17 16.31
N PRO A 32 -7.07 0.84 15.91
CA PRO A 32 -6.18 0.35 14.87
C PRO A 32 -5.38 -0.86 15.35
N ARG A 33 -4.92 -1.68 14.41
CA ARG A 33 -3.92 -2.69 14.72
C ARG A 33 -2.58 -2.01 14.98
N THR A 34 -1.84 -2.53 15.93
CA THR A 34 -0.55 -1.98 16.34
C THR A 34 0.55 -2.16 15.30
N ARG A 35 0.40 -3.13 14.38
CA ARG A 35 1.39 -3.44 13.36
C ARG A 35 0.72 -3.63 12.01
N LEU A 36 1.33 -3.09 10.95
CA LEU A 36 0.81 -3.16 9.57
C LEU A 36 0.86 -4.59 9.01
N ASP A 37 1.92 -5.34 9.29
CA ASP A 37 2.03 -6.75 8.91
C ASP A 37 0.96 -7.62 9.57
N ALA A 38 0.63 -7.38 10.84
CA ALA A 38 -0.46 -8.09 11.51
C ALA A 38 -1.82 -7.79 10.87
N SER A 39 -2.04 -6.55 10.38
CA SER A 39 -3.23 -6.21 9.61
C SER A 39 -3.29 -6.96 8.29
N ALA A 40 -2.18 -7.00 7.55
CA ALA A 40 -2.07 -7.69 6.28
C ALA A 40 -2.29 -9.21 6.41
N LEU A 41 -1.68 -9.84 7.41
CA LEU A 41 -1.87 -11.27 7.71
C LEU A 41 -3.33 -11.60 8.04
N SER A 42 -4.00 -10.73 8.81
CA SER A 42 -5.41 -10.91 9.13
C SER A 42 -6.31 -10.77 7.90
N LEU A 43 -6.04 -9.80 7.04
CA LEU A 43 -6.78 -9.65 5.77
C LEU A 43 -6.56 -10.87 4.88
N ARG A 44 -5.32 -11.35 4.73
CA ARG A 44 -5.00 -12.54 3.95
C ARG A 44 -5.74 -13.78 4.45
N ALA A 45 -5.81 -13.98 5.77
CA ALA A 45 -6.55 -15.08 6.36
C ALA A 45 -8.05 -15.01 6.04
N LEU A 46 -8.64 -13.82 6.01
CA LEU A 46 -10.03 -13.63 5.58
C LEU A 46 -10.23 -13.91 4.09
N LEU A 47 -9.29 -13.43 3.25
CA LEU A 47 -9.37 -13.62 1.80
C LEU A 47 -9.18 -15.08 1.37
N ALA A 48 -8.44 -15.88 2.14
CA ALA A 48 -8.24 -17.31 1.87
C ALA A 48 -9.55 -18.11 1.86
N GLY A 49 -10.57 -17.67 2.59
CA GLY A 49 -11.90 -18.29 2.60
C GLY A 49 -12.93 -17.59 1.71
N ALA A 50 -12.56 -16.50 1.03
CA ALA A 50 -13.47 -15.68 0.24
C ALA A 50 -13.70 -16.26 -1.16
N GLN A 51 -14.92 -16.09 -1.69
CA GLN A 51 -15.19 -16.33 -3.10
C GLN A 51 -14.54 -15.23 -3.95
N PRO A 52 -14.20 -15.49 -5.23
CA PRO A 52 -13.55 -14.49 -6.08
C PRO A 52 -14.30 -13.14 -6.17
N GLY A 53 -15.63 -13.15 -6.10
CA GLY A 53 -16.47 -11.94 -6.10
C GLY A 53 -16.39 -11.13 -4.81
N ASP A 54 -16.08 -11.78 -3.68
CA ASP A 54 -16.09 -11.15 -2.35
C ASP A 54 -14.79 -10.41 -2.07
N THR A 55 -13.69 -10.83 -2.70
CA THR A 55 -12.34 -10.30 -2.44
C THR A 55 -12.28 -8.78 -2.53
N LYS A 56 -12.86 -8.19 -3.58
CA LYS A 56 -12.86 -6.73 -3.77
C LYS A 56 -13.65 -6.02 -2.67
N VAL A 57 -14.81 -6.56 -2.30
CA VAL A 57 -15.67 -6.00 -1.25
C VAL A 57 -14.97 -6.07 0.11
N LEU A 58 -14.39 -7.23 0.44
CA LEU A 58 -13.66 -7.43 1.70
C LEU A 58 -12.44 -6.52 1.80
N LYS A 59 -11.65 -6.39 0.73
CA LYS A 59 -10.51 -5.48 0.68
C LYS A 59 -10.94 -4.02 0.88
N ALA A 60 -12.04 -3.58 0.26
CA ALA A 60 -12.57 -2.23 0.41
C ALA A 60 -13.12 -1.99 1.82
N LEU A 61 -13.88 -2.92 2.39
CA LEU A 61 -14.38 -2.82 3.75
C LEU A 61 -13.24 -2.73 4.77
N TRP A 62 -12.24 -3.62 4.62
CA TRP A 62 -11.05 -3.62 5.47
C TRP A 62 -10.31 -2.29 5.42
N GLY A 63 -10.06 -1.76 4.23
CA GLY A 63 -9.38 -0.48 4.06
C GLY A 63 -10.14 0.70 4.67
N ARG A 64 -11.48 0.72 4.56
CA ARG A 64 -12.31 1.76 5.19
C ARG A 64 -12.26 1.70 6.71
N ILE A 65 -12.25 0.50 7.28
CA ILE A 65 -12.08 0.32 8.73
C ILE A 65 -10.70 0.82 9.17
N GLU A 66 -9.64 0.46 8.44
CA GLU A 66 -8.28 0.92 8.75
C GLU A 66 -8.14 2.45 8.60
N ALA A 67 -8.80 3.03 7.61
CA ALA A 67 -8.80 4.49 7.44
C ALA A 67 -9.51 5.21 8.57
N ALA A 68 -10.65 4.66 9.02
CA ALA A 68 -11.43 5.27 10.10
C ALA A 68 -10.80 5.08 11.49
N ALA A 69 -10.11 3.95 11.72
CA ALA A 69 -9.50 3.63 13.02
C ALA A 69 -8.05 4.13 13.17
N GLY A 70 -7.37 4.38 12.05
CA GLY A 70 -5.92 4.69 12.01
C GLY A 70 -5.60 6.18 11.90
N PRO A 71 -4.31 6.50 11.69
CA PRO A 71 -3.87 7.86 11.45
C PRO A 71 -4.51 8.48 10.19
N SER A 72 -4.56 9.81 10.14
CA SER A 72 -5.12 10.53 8.99
C SER A 72 -4.40 10.17 7.69
N LEU A 73 -5.18 10.04 6.61
CA LEU A 73 -4.66 9.76 5.28
C LEU A 73 -4.46 11.06 4.50
N ILE A 74 -3.26 11.25 4.00
CA ILE A 74 -2.87 12.28 3.05
C ILE A 74 -2.78 11.63 1.67
N THR A 75 -3.13 12.37 0.61
CA THR A 75 -2.93 11.90 -0.77
C THR A 75 -2.06 12.87 -1.54
N SER A 76 -1.24 12.37 -2.45
CA SER A 76 -0.47 13.21 -3.37
C SER A 76 -0.55 12.64 -4.78
N GLY A 77 -1.06 13.46 -5.69
CA GLY A 77 -1.36 13.12 -7.08
C GLY A 77 -2.81 12.67 -7.29
N GLY A 78 -3.29 12.86 -8.52
CA GLY A 78 -4.68 12.57 -8.87
C GLY A 78 -5.01 11.08 -8.84
N LEU A 79 -4.06 10.24 -9.26
CA LEU A 79 -4.23 8.79 -9.23
C LEU A 79 -4.27 8.26 -7.79
N ALA A 80 -3.43 8.80 -6.89
CA ALA A 80 -3.47 8.45 -5.48
C ALA A 80 -4.83 8.76 -4.84
N GLN A 81 -5.49 9.85 -5.22
CA GLN A 81 -6.83 10.19 -4.74
C GLN A 81 -7.88 9.15 -5.18
N VAL A 82 -7.84 8.73 -6.44
CA VAL A 82 -8.76 7.71 -6.98
C VAL A 82 -8.56 6.37 -6.28
N LEU A 83 -7.31 5.92 -6.17
CA LEU A 83 -6.96 4.67 -5.50
C LEU A 83 -7.30 4.70 -4.00
N ALA A 84 -7.11 5.85 -3.34
CA ALA A 84 -7.49 6.04 -1.94
C ALA A 84 -9.01 5.96 -1.77
N ALA A 85 -9.79 6.57 -2.67
CA ALA A 85 -11.25 6.52 -2.62
C ALA A 85 -11.77 5.09 -2.80
N ASP A 86 -11.21 4.32 -3.75
CA ASP A 86 -11.58 2.91 -3.96
C ASP A 86 -11.23 2.05 -2.73
N ARG A 87 -10.01 2.15 -2.23
CA ARG A 87 -9.49 1.27 -1.17
C ARG A 87 -9.93 1.67 0.23
N TYR A 88 -9.94 2.98 0.54
CA TYR A 88 -10.17 3.52 1.88
C TYR A 88 -11.50 4.28 2.02
N GLY A 89 -12.25 4.45 0.93
CA GLY A 89 -13.55 5.11 0.94
C GLY A 89 -13.53 6.64 0.99
N LEU A 90 -12.35 7.24 1.18
CA LEU A 90 -12.13 8.69 1.21
C LEU A 90 -10.89 9.02 0.39
N GLY A 91 -10.94 10.13 -0.35
CA GLY A 91 -9.82 10.57 -1.17
C GLY A 91 -8.59 11.09 -0.39
N GLY A 92 -8.68 11.14 0.94
CA GLY A 92 -7.66 11.75 1.79
C GLY A 92 -7.55 13.26 1.60
N ARG A 93 -6.72 13.94 2.40
CA ARG A 93 -6.39 15.35 2.22
C ARG A 93 -5.30 15.50 1.16
N PRO A 94 -5.52 16.22 0.04
CA PRO A 94 -4.50 16.37 -0.98
C PRO A 94 -3.40 17.33 -0.53
N LEU A 95 -2.14 16.92 -0.70
CA LEU A 95 -0.94 17.75 -0.49
C LEU A 95 0.10 17.44 -1.58
N PRO A 96 1.03 18.37 -1.88
CA PRO A 96 2.23 18.05 -2.63
C PRO A 96 3.04 16.95 -1.94
N ALA A 97 3.77 16.14 -2.72
CA ALA A 97 4.48 14.96 -2.19
C ALA A 97 5.43 15.29 -1.02
N GLU A 98 6.13 16.42 -1.08
CA GLU A 98 7.05 16.83 -0.01
C GLU A 98 6.33 17.16 1.30
N GLU A 99 5.20 17.87 1.19
CA GLU A 99 4.35 18.18 2.36
C GLU A 99 3.68 16.92 2.90
N ALA A 100 3.31 15.98 2.02
CA ALA A 100 2.76 14.69 2.40
C ALA A 100 3.80 13.87 3.19
N LEU A 101 5.06 13.81 2.76
CA LEU A 101 6.13 13.15 3.51
C LEU A 101 6.37 13.80 4.87
N LYS A 102 6.36 15.14 4.95
CA LYS A 102 6.46 15.86 6.22
C LYS A 102 5.28 15.53 7.16
N ALA A 103 4.06 15.45 6.64
CA ALA A 103 2.91 15.05 7.45
C ALA A 103 3.05 13.60 7.98
N VAL A 104 3.73 12.71 7.24
CA VAL A 104 4.06 11.35 7.74
C VAL A 104 5.05 11.41 8.90
N GLU A 105 6.06 12.28 8.85
CA GLU A 105 6.98 12.52 9.99
C GLU A 105 6.21 12.97 11.24
N GLU A 106 5.10 13.69 11.06
CA GLU A 106 4.20 14.16 12.12
C GLU A 106 3.16 13.11 12.56
N GLY A 107 3.18 11.91 11.97
CA GLY A 107 2.34 10.78 12.38
C GLY A 107 1.12 10.50 11.48
N ALA A 108 0.97 11.19 10.35
CA ALA A 108 0.00 10.83 9.33
C ALA A 108 0.44 9.61 8.50
N ARG A 109 -0.42 9.16 7.58
CA ARG A 109 -0.08 8.23 6.49
C ARG A 109 -0.24 8.97 5.17
N ALA A 110 0.59 8.68 4.17
CA ALA A 110 0.45 9.29 2.86
C ALA A 110 0.39 8.24 1.75
N LEU A 111 -0.63 8.31 0.90
CA LEU A 111 -0.66 7.61 -0.37
C LEU A 111 -0.20 8.56 -1.47
N ILE A 112 0.95 8.25 -2.10
CA ILE A 112 1.60 9.10 -3.08
C ILE A 112 1.75 8.32 -4.38
N ASP A 113 1.27 8.88 -5.50
CA ASP A 113 1.37 8.20 -6.78
C ASP A 113 2.76 8.35 -7.43
N LEU A 114 3.01 7.50 -8.43
CA LEU A 114 4.26 7.46 -9.17
C LEU A 114 4.26 8.35 -10.43
N SER A 115 3.17 9.08 -10.68
CA SER A 115 3.01 9.90 -11.89
C SER A 115 3.82 11.20 -11.88
N SER A 116 4.44 11.54 -10.74
CA SER A 116 5.23 12.75 -10.60
C SER A 116 6.57 12.64 -11.35
N ASP A 117 6.92 13.67 -12.12
CA ASP A 117 8.23 13.80 -12.76
C ASP A 117 9.40 13.93 -11.74
N ARG A 118 9.07 14.19 -10.49
CA ARG A 118 10.04 14.28 -9.40
C ARG A 118 10.09 12.97 -8.62
N PRO A 119 11.27 12.37 -8.43
CA PRO A 119 11.42 11.09 -7.72
C PRO A 119 11.27 11.28 -6.21
N TRP A 120 10.07 11.62 -5.74
CA TRP A 120 9.78 11.77 -4.31
C TRP A 120 10.18 10.52 -3.51
N TRP A 121 10.01 9.33 -4.10
CA TRP A 121 10.38 8.04 -3.52
C TRP A 121 11.88 7.90 -3.28
N GLY A 122 12.73 8.54 -4.08
CA GLY A 122 14.17 8.58 -3.86
C GLY A 122 14.57 9.30 -2.57
N ARG A 123 13.73 10.22 -2.07
CA ARG A 123 13.99 10.92 -0.80
C ARG A 123 13.88 10.01 0.42
N LEU A 124 13.21 8.87 0.30
CA LEU A 124 13.11 7.88 1.37
C LEU A 124 14.47 7.24 1.71
N LEU A 125 15.43 7.26 0.79
CA LEU A 125 16.81 6.84 1.08
C LEU A 125 17.50 7.72 2.15
N ALA A 126 17.16 9.00 2.19
CA ALA A 126 17.68 9.95 3.17
C ALA A 126 16.78 10.09 4.42
N ARG A 127 15.64 9.38 4.46
CA ARG A 127 14.66 9.40 5.54
C ARG A 127 14.33 7.98 5.98
N PRO A 128 15.27 7.29 6.64
CA PRO A 128 15.13 5.87 6.99
C PRO A 128 13.95 5.58 7.94
N GLU A 129 13.46 6.60 8.63
CA GLU A 129 12.27 6.55 9.48
C GLU A 129 10.95 6.49 8.69
N LEU A 130 10.97 6.83 7.39
CA LEU A 130 9.82 6.72 6.51
C LEU A 130 9.96 5.47 5.64
N LYS A 131 8.92 4.66 5.58
CA LYS A 131 8.89 3.40 4.82
C LYS A 131 7.64 3.28 3.97
N ILE A 132 7.78 2.67 2.80
CA ILE A 132 6.64 2.15 2.07
C ILE A 132 6.13 0.93 2.84
N ALA A 133 4.86 0.93 3.18
CA ALA A 133 4.19 -0.14 3.90
C ALA A 133 2.96 -0.70 3.17
N GLY A 134 2.60 -0.10 2.03
CA GLY A 134 1.53 -0.54 1.16
C GLY A 134 1.75 -0.04 -0.26
N ALA A 135 1.14 -0.71 -1.21
CA ALA A 135 1.15 -0.33 -2.62
C ALA A 135 -0.23 -0.55 -3.22
N LEU A 136 -0.65 0.34 -4.10
CA LEU A 136 -1.92 0.22 -4.81
C LEU A 136 -1.71 0.31 -6.32
N PRO A 137 -2.41 -0.52 -7.11
CA PRO A 137 -3.18 -1.69 -6.70
C PRO A 137 -2.33 -2.72 -5.94
N ASP A 138 -2.98 -3.45 -5.01
CA ASP A 138 -2.32 -4.45 -4.15
C ASP A 138 -2.47 -5.89 -4.67
N ASP A 139 -2.84 -6.07 -5.93
CA ASP A 139 -2.98 -7.37 -6.58
C ASP A 139 -1.64 -7.90 -7.09
N ALA A 140 -1.46 -9.22 -7.07
CA ALA A 140 -0.24 -9.88 -7.53
C ALA A 140 0.11 -9.56 -9.00
N ARG A 141 -0.90 -9.42 -9.85
CA ARG A 141 -0.74 -9.16 -11.29
C ARG A 141 -0.70 -7.68 -11.64
N ALA A 142 -1.08 -6.81 -10.72
CA ALA A 142 -1.11 -5.38 -10.97
C ALA A 142 0.25 -4.74 -10.69
N ARG A 143 0.65 -3.81 -11.56
CA ARG A 143 1.81 -2.95 -11.31
C ARG A 143 1.44 -1.87 -10.29
N PRO A 144 2.18 -1.69 -9.21
CA PRO A 144 1.97 -0.60 -8.27
C PRO A 144 2.02 0.77 -8.96
N GLN A 145 1.07 1.63 -8.62
CA GLN A 145 0.94 2.99 -9.16
C GLN A 145 0.99 4.06 -8.09
N ALA A 146 0.72 3.68 -6.83
CA ALA A 146 0.84 4.56 -5.67
C ALA A 146 1.35 3.78 -4.47
N PHE A 147 2.07 4.46 -3.57
CA PHE A 147 2.64 3.87 -2.36
C PHE A 147 2.08 4.53 -1.11
N LEU A 148 1.70 3.69 -0.15
CA LEU A 148 1.37 4.12 1.20
C LEU A 148 2.67 4.24 2.00
N VAL A 149 3.03 5.46 2.36
CA VAL A 149 4.19 5.80 3.19
C VAL A 149 3.74 5.99 4.63
N THR A 150 4.49 5.41 5.56
CA THR A 150 4.26 5.47 7.01
C THR A 150 5.60 5.58 7.73
N ARG A 151 5.57 5.91 9.03
CA ARG A 151 6.77 5.86 9.88
C ARG A 151 7.17 4.44 10.24
N GLU A 152 6.24 3.51 10.25
CA GLU A 152 6.48 2.12 10.57
C GLU A 152 6.45 1.29 9.28
N GLY A 153 7.53 0.56 9.02
CA GLY A 153 7.58 -0.41 7.93
C GLY A 153 6.67 -1.61 8.19
N SER A 154 6.28 -2.28 7.11
CA SER A 154 5.65 -3.60 7.20
C SER A 154 6.73 -4.67 7.39
N GLY A 155 6.51 -5.62 8.29
CA GLY A 155 7.27 -6.87 8.35
C GLY A 155 6.84 -7.84 7.24
N PRO A 156 7.48 -9.03 7.15
CA PRO A 156 7.13 -10.04 6.15
C PRO A 156 5.73 -10.58 6.37
N THR A 157 4.97 -10.72 5.28
CA THR A 157 3.59 -11.23 5.32
C THR A 157 3.40 -12.52 4.53
N GLY A 158 4.48 -13.04 3.94
CA GLY A 158 4.49 -14.26 3.11
C GLY A 158 4.41 -14.00 1.61
N GLU A 159 3.61 -13.03 1.19
CA GLU A 159 3.56 -12.55 -0.20
C GLU A 159 3.73 -11.04 -0.21
N ASP A 160 4.93 -10.60 -0.53
CA ASP A 160 5.33 -9.21 -0.43
C ASP A 160 6.04 -8.75 -1.70
N ARG A 161 6.07 -7.45 -1.92
CA ARG A 161 6.97 -6.75 -2.84
C ARG A 161 7.83 -5.80 -2.03
N THR A 162 9.14 -5.87 -2.24
CA THR A 162 10.10 -4.90 -1.68
C THR A 162 10.43 -3.84 -2.71
N PHE A 163 10.53 -2.59 -2.30
CA PHE A 163 10.85 -1.47 -3.18
C PHE A 163 12.28 -1.04 -2.98
N TRP A 164 13.04 -1.10 -4.07
CA TRP A 164 14.47 -0.79 -4.10
C TRP A 164 14.77 0.31 -5.10
N VAL A 165 15.64 1.23 -4.70
CA VAL A 165 16.06 2.40 -5.48
C VAL A 165 17.53 2.31 -5.82
N THR A 166 17.91 2.79 -7.01
CA THR A 166 19.32 2.93 -7.43
C THR A 166 19.54 4.15 -8.31
N ASP A 167 20.74 4.74 -8.23
CA ASP A 167 21.26 5.78 -9.13
C ASP A 167 22.10 5.19 -10.28
N SER A 168 22.05 3.88 -10.49
CA SER A 168 22.85 3.20 -11.52
C SER A 168 22.63 3.81 -12.90
N GLY A 169 23.71 4.12 -13.60
CA GLY A 169 23.71 4.54 -15.01
C GLY A 169 23.40 3.41 -16.01
N TRP A 170 23.28 2.15 -15.54
CA TRP A 170 22.95 1.01 -16.41
C TRP A 170 21.51 1.08 -16.90
N SER A 171 21.23 0.42 -18.04
CA SER A 171 19.84 0.22 -18.48
C SER A 171 19.06 -0.63 -17.48
N GLU A 172 17.74 -0.46 -17.46
CA GLU A 172 16.85 -1.26 -16.59
C GLU A 172 17.05 -2.76 -16.84
N THR A 173 17.15 -3.19 -18.09
CA THR A 173 17.41 -4.59 -18.46
C THR A 173 18.70 -5.10 -17.81
N LYS A 174 19.79 -4.35 -17.90
CA LYS A 174 21.07 -4.76 -17.33
C LYS A 174 21.02 -4.82 -15.79
N ILE A 175 20.26 -3.94 -15.16
CA ILE A 175 20.02 -3.99 -13.71
C ILE A 175 19.23 -5.24 -13.34
N VAL A 176 18.16 -5.54 -14.08
CA VAL A 176 17.33 -6.76 -13.87
C VAL A 176 18.17 -8.02 -14.00
N GLU A 177 19.04 -8.09 -15.02
CA GLU A 177 19.97 -9.22 -15.21
C GLU A 177 20.90 -9.37 -14.01
N ALA A 178 21.55 -8.30 -13.57
CA ALA A 178 22.46 -8.33 -12.43
C ALA A 178 21.76 -8.70 -11.10
N MET A 179 20.53 -8.24 -10.91
CA MET A 179 19.71 -8.64 -9.76
C MET A 179 19.33 -10.12 -9.86
N GLY A 180 19.03 -10.61 -11.07
CA GLY A 180 18.77 -12.04 -11.32
C GLY A 180 19.96 -12.93 -11.01
N GLU A 181 21.19 -12.52 -11.39
CA GLU A 181 22.42 -13.19 -11.02
C GLU A 181 22.64 -13.24 -9.51
N ALA A 182 22.22 -12.22 -8.79
CA ALA A 182 22.22 -12.17 -7.33
C ALA A 182 21.08 -12.98 -6.67
N GLY A 183 20.19 -13.62 -7.46
CA GLY A 183 19.04 -14.37 -6.97
C GLY A 183 17.86 -13.50 -6.54
N LEU A 184 17.71 -12.32 -7.11
CA LEU A 184 16.60 -11.40 -6.88
C LEU A 184 15.83 -11.17 -8.20
N VAL A 185 14.51 -11.34 -8.15
CA VAL A 185 13.64 -10.98 -9.27
C VAL A 185 13.27 -9.50 -9.11
N ALA A 186 13.60 -8.68 -10.10
CA ALA A 186 13.39 -7.24 -10.08
C ALA A 186 12.55 -6.79 -11.27
N ASP A 187 11.52 -5.99 -11.02
CA ASP A 187 10.66 -5.37 -12.03
C ASP A 187 10.82 -3.85 -11.99
N PRO A 188 11.14 -3.16 -13.11
CA PRO A 188 11.27 -1.72 -13.12
C PRO A 188 9.89 -1.06 -12.93
N LEU A 189 9.80 -0.06 -12.05
CA LEU A 189 8.55 0.67 -11.76
C LEU A 189 8.59 2.11 -12.27
N ALA A 190 9.67 2.84 -12.02
CA ALA A 190 9.79 4.25 -12.41
C ALA A 190 11.26 4.64 -12.58
N ALA A 191 11.49 5.65 -13.41
CA ALA A 191 12.78 6.30 -13.54
C ALA A 191 12.57 7.81 -13.62
N ALA A 192 13.23 8.58 -12.75
CA ALA A 192 13.16 10.04 -12.72
C ALA A 192 14.38 10.62 -12.00
N GLY A 193 14.85 11.79 -12.43
CA GLY A 193 15.92 12.52 -11.75
C GLY A 193 17.23 11.74 -11.57
N GLY A 194 17.56 10.82 -12.49
CA GLY A 194 18.74 9.97 -12.39
C GLY A 194 18.58 8.76 -11.46
N LEU A 195 17.46 8.61 -10.80
CA LEU A 195 17.12 7.45 -9.97
C LEU A 195 16.21 6.49 -10.70
N LYS A 196 16.31 5.22 -10.36
CA LYS A 196 15.43 4.15 -10.82
C LYS A 196 14.85 3.40 -9.65
N LEU A 197 13.59 3.05 -9.75
CA LEU A 197 12.79 2.34 -8.74
C LEU A 197 12.40 0.97 -9.29
N PHE A 198 12.64 -0.05 -8.50
CA PHE A 198 12.29 -1.44 -8.82
C PHE A 198 11.42 -2.05 -7.72
N ALA A 199 10.54 -2.97 -8.11
CA ALA A 199 9.92 -3.92 -7.21
C ALA A 199 10.75 -5.21 -7.22
N LEU A 200 11.17 -5.66 -6.04
CA LEU A 200 11.78 -6.97 -5.84
C LEU A 200 10.70 -7.94 -5.35
N ALA A 201 10.70 -9.15 -5.90
CA ALA A 201 9.78 -10.19 -5.46
C ALA A 201 10.13 -10.65 -4.02
N GLY A 202 9.11 -10.76 -3.19
CA GLY A 202 9.25 -11.16 -1.79
C GLY A 202 9.66 -10.02 -0.86
N TYR A 203 9.84 -10.39 0.41
CA TYR A 203 10.34 -9.50 1.45
C TYR A 203 11.87 -9.55 1.50
N VAL A 204 12.52 -8.46 1.10
CA VAL A 204 13.98 -8.32 1.07
C VAL A 204 14.36 -7.23 2.08
N GLN A 205 15.21 -7.58 3.05
CA GLN A 205 15.71 -6.62 4.04
C GLN A 205 16.78 -5.71 3.44
N ALA A 206 16.98 -4.54 4.03
CA ALA A 206 17.99 -3.59 3.55
C ALA A 206 19.42 -4.15 3.65
N GLU A 207 19.65 -5.03 4.63
CA GLU A 207 20.93 -5.68 4.93
C GLU A 207 21.10 -7.03 4.22
N ASP A 208 20.19 -7.38 3.31
CA ASP A 208 20.27 -8.65 2.56
C ASP A 208 21.57 -8.72 1.76
N GLY A 209 22.36 -9.78 2.00
CA GLY A 209 23.66 -9.97 1.36
C GLY A 209 23.62 -9.99 -0.16
N ARG A 210 22.48 -10.32 -0.77
CA ARG A 210 22.27 -10.27 -2.22
C ARG A 210 22.29 -8.86 -2.78
N LEU A 211 22.04 -7.84 -1.95
CA LEU A 211 22.08 -6.43 -2.32
C LEU A 211 23.49 -5.80 -2.20
N THR A 212 24.46 -6.50 -1.63
CA THR A 212 25.80 -5.98 -1.35
C THR A 212 26.50 -5.45 -2.61
N ASN A 213 26.30 -6.11 -3.75
CA ASN A 213 26.89 -5.74 -5.04
C ASN A 213 25.82 -5.20 -6.02
N ALA A 214 24.68 -4.74 -5.51
CA ALA A 214 23.63 -4.17 -6.35
C ALA A 214 24.17 -2.93 -7.11
N PRO A 215 23.79 -2.78 -8.41
CA PRO A 215 24.36 -1.72 -9.25
C PRO A 215 23.92 -0.33 -8.79
N GLY A 216 24.91 0.58 -8.65
CA GLY A 216 24.72 1.98 -8.25
C GLY A 216 25.60 2.37 -7.07
N ARG A 217 25.71 3.65 -6.80
CA ARG A 217 26.41 4.21 -5.64
C ARG A 217 25.42 4.57 -4.53
N LEU A 218 24.30 5.15 -4.91
CA LEU A 218 23.18 5.46 -4.04
C LEU A 218 22.11 4.41 -4.26
N THR A 219 22.07 3.39 -3.41
CA THR A 219 21.09 2.31 -3.49
C THR A 219 20.49 2.00 -2.13
N GLY A 220 19.28 1.48 -2.11
CA GLY A 220 18.69 1.02 -0.85
C GLY A 220 17.23 0.58 -0.97
N VAL A 221 16.81 -0.20 0.02
CA VAL A 221 15.42 -0.61 0.22
C VAL A 221 14.66 0.52 0.93
N ILE A 222 13.57 0.96 0.32
CA ILE A 222 12.72 2.04 0.86
C ILE A 222 11.41 1.53 1.49
N GLY A 223 11.21 0.23 1.54
CA GLY A 223 10.09 -0.43 2.21
C GLY A 223 9.59 -1.63 1.46
N ALA A 224 8.53 -2.24 1.99
CA ALA A 224 7.86 -3.41 1.40
C ALA A 224 6.35 -3.29 1.59
N ALA A 225 5.60 -3.93 0.72
CA ALA A 225 4.14 -3.97 0.76
C ALA A 225 3.61 -5.39 0.56
N PRO A 226 2.55 -5.78 1.30
CA PRO A 226 1.85 -7.03 1.06
C PRO A 226 1.14 -7.03 -0.28
N ILE A 227 0.98 -8.22 -0.85
CA ILE A 227 0.20 -8.53 -2.04
C ILE A 227 -1.04 -9.33 -1.62
N PHE A 228 -2.21 -9.08 -2.25
CA PHE A 228 -3.45 -9.79 -1.95
C PHE A 228 -4.15 -10.31 -3.20
#